data_abfc791b63e0dde88ff02427571a9b22
#
_entry.id   abfc791b63e0dde88ff02427571a9b22
#
_cell.length_a   1.000
_cell.length_b   1.000
_cell.length_c   1.000
_cell.angle_alpha   90.00
_cell.angle_beta   90.00
_cell.angle_gamma   90.00
#
_symmetry.space_group_name_H-M   'P 1'
#
loop_
_entity.id
_entity.type
_entity.pdbx_description
1 polymer ?
#
loop_
_entity_poly.entity_id
_entity_poly.type
_entity_poly.pdbx_seq_one_letter_code
_entity_poly.pdbx_strand_id
1 'polypeptide(L)'
;DPKKVEMTLYKQLEGYHLLKMEDINEPIITSVDNAILALRALEKEMDRRYNVLADAVVRNIGEYNQKMETNNDPIMPYIVLVVDELADLMMLSAKDVEAPIARLAQLARAVGIHLVIATQRPSVDVITGVIKANFPSRIAFQVASKIDSRTIIDQPGADKLIGRGDMLHLGTGSSD
;
A
#
# COMPACT_ATOMS: atom_id res chain seq x y z
N ASP A 1 -6.28 10.01 -1.48
CA ASP A 1 -5.92 11.42 -1.20
C ASP A 1 -7.12 12.18 -0.66
N PRO A 2 -7.43 12.04 0.66
CA PRO A 2 -8.58 12.70 1.28
C PRO A 2 -8.52 14.23 1.21
N LYS A 3 -7.31 14.78 1.17
CA LYS A 3 -7.08 16.23 1.13
C LYS A 3 -7.13 16.84 -0.28
N LYS A 4 -7.14 16.00 -1.30
CA LYS A 4 -7.18 16.39 -2.73
C LYS A 4 -6.00 17.27 -3.17
N VAL A 5 -4.81 17.04 -2.60
CA VAL A 5 -3.62 17.88 -2.84
C VAL A 5 -2.48 17.06 -3.44
N GLU A 6 -2.02 16.04 -2.73
CA GLU A 6 -0.77 15.33 -3.03
C GLU A 6 -0.86 14.49 -4.30
N MET A 7 -1.97 13.77 -4.51
CA MET A 7 -2.15 12.84 -5.62
C MET A 7 -2.86 13.46 -6.83
N THR A 8 -3.38 14.68 -6.73
CA THR A 8 -4.15 15.33 -7.79
C THR A 8 -3.37 15.45 -9.10
N LEU A 9 -2.06 15.64 -9.04
CA LEU A 9 -1.19 15.71 -10.22
C LEU A 9 -1.20 14.42 -11.05
N TYR A 10 -1.40 13.27 -10.41
CA TYR A 10 -1.45 11.97 -11.07
C TYR A 10 -2.75 11.71 -11.83
N LYS A 11 -3.76 12.57 -11.71
CA LYS A 11 -4.97 12.52 -12.54
C LYS A 11 -4.67 12.51 -14.04
N GLN A 12 -3.55 13.11 -14.44
CA GLN A 12 -3.08 13.10 -15.83
C GLN A 12 -2.77 11.69 -16.37
N LEU A 13 -2.61 10.71 -15.49
CA LEU A 13 -2.39 9.30 -15.84
C LEU A 13 -3.70 8.53 -16.05
N GLU A 14 -4.86 9.20 -15.96
CA GLU A 14 -6.16 8.59 -16.25
C GLU A 14 -6.22 8.09 -17.69
N GLY A 15 -6.68 6.85 -17.86
CA GLY A 15 -6.70 6.19 -19.17
C GLY A 15 -5.41 5.47 -19.55
N TYR A 16 -4.33 5.63 -18.79
CA TYR A 16 -3.05 4.96 -19.01
C TYR A 16 -2.64 4.06 -17.83
N HIS A 17 -2.49 4.63 -16.65
CA HIS A 17 -1.90 3.91 -15.50
C HIS A 17 -2.82 3.88 -14.27
N LEU A 18 -3.85 4.74 -14.21
CA LEU A 18 -4.79 4.68 -13.11
C LEU A 18 -5.82 3.57 -13.32
N LEU A 19 -5.96 2.72 -12.30
CA LEU A 19 -6.94 1.64 -12.31
C LEU A 19 -8.35 2.24 -12.22
N LYS A 20 -9.23 1.84 -13.13
CA LYS A 20 -10.65 2.16 -13.06
C LYS A 20 -11.40 1.07 -12.30
N MET A 21 -12.31 1.49 -11.44
CA MET A 21 -13.26 0.63 -10.74
C MET A 21 -14.67 1.02 -11.17
N GLU A 22 -15.51 0.03 -11.48
CA GLU A 22 -16.87 0.26 -12.03
C GLU A 22 -17.74 1.13 -11.11
N ASP A 23 -17.62 0.92 -9.79
CA ASP A 23 -18.43 1.60 -8.79
C ASP A 23 -17.82 2.90 -8.27
N ILE A 24 -16.64 3.31 -8.75
CA ILE A 24 -15.92 4.49 -8.28
C ILE A 24 -15.65 5.44 -9.44
N ASN A 25 -16.33 6.56 -9.45
CA ASN A 25 -16.29 7.52 -10.56
C ASN A 25 -15.27 8.65 -10.34
N GLU A 26 -14.17 8.36 -9.64
CA GLU A 26 -13.08 9.31 -9.42
C GLU A 26 -11.73 8.61 -9.67
N PRO A 27 -10.84 9.20 -10.49
CA PRO A 27 -9.54 8.59 -10.83
C PRO A 27 -8.57 8.59 -9.64
N ILE A 28 -8.69 9.56 -8.74
CA ILE A 28 -7.99 9.62 -7.46
C ILE A 28 -9.05 9.59 -6.36
N ILE A 29 -9.03 8.57 -5.54
CA ILE A 29 -10.02 8.35 -4.49
C ILE A 29 -9.82 9.39 -3.38
N THR A 30 -10.89 10.11 -3.05
CA THR A 30 -10.88 11.22 -2.09
C THR A 30 -11.83 11.03 -0.91
N SER A 31 -12.79 10.11 -1.00
CA SER A 31 -13.73 9.80 0.08
C SER A 31 -13.36 8.51 0.81
N VAL A 32 -13.68 8.42 2.10
CA VAL A 32 -13.44 7.22 2.91
C VAL A 32 -14.28 6.05 2.43
N ASP A 33 -15.53 6.28 2.05
CA ASP A 33 -16.43 5.23 1.55
C ASP A 33 -15.85 4.60 0.28
N ASN A 34 -15.41 5.41 -0.68
CA ASN A 34 -14.75 4.91 -1.90
C ASN A 34 -13.41 4.23 -1.60
N ALA A 35 -12.67 4.69 -0.59
CA ALA A 35 -11.44 4.01 -0.17
C ALA A 35 -11.72 2.60 0.37
N ILE A 36 -12.78 2.43 1.17
CA ILE A 36 -13.23 1.12 1.65
C ILE A 36 -13.68 0.23 0.49
N LEU A 37 -14.46 0.76 -0.45
CA LEU A 37 -14.86 0.02 -1.65
C LEU A 37 -13.64 -0.43 -2.48
N ALA A 38 -12.65 0.45 -2.65
CA ALA A 38 -11.41 0.13 -3.36
C ALA A 38 -10.60 -0.98 -2.67
N LEU A 39 -10.47 -0.93 -1.35
CA LEU A 39 -9.80 -1.98 -0.58
C LEU A 39 -10.49 -3.34 -0.76
N ARG A 40 -11.81 -3.38 -0.68
CA ARG A 40 -12.61 -4.60 -0.91
C ARG A 40 -12.49 -5.09 -2.36
N ALA A 41 -12.46 -4.18 -3.33
CA ALA A 41 -12.25 -4.54 -4.73
C ALA A 41 -10.86 -5.15 -4.96
N LEU A 42 -9.82 -4.61 -4.31
CA LEU A 42 -8.47 -5.17 -4.37
C LEU A 42 -8.37 -6.55 -3.70
N GLU A 43 -9.08 -6.78 -2.60
CA GLU A 43 -9.16 -8.12 -2.00
C GLU A 43 -9.78 -9.14 -2.97
N LYS A 44 -10.88 -8.78 -3.64
CA LYS A 44 -11.51 -9.63 -4.66
C LYS A 44 -10.57 -9.88 -5.84
N GLU A 45 -9.87 -8.84 -6.30
CA GLU A 45 -8.91 -8.97 -7.39
C GLU A 45 -7.72 -9.86 -6.99
N MET A 46 -7.25 -9.74 -5.75
CA MET A 46 -6.23 -10.64 -5.20
C MET A 46 -6.68 -12.11 -5.27
N ASP A 47 -7.90 -12.39 -4.78
CA ASP A 47 -8.44 -13.75 -4.78
C ASP A 47 -8.64 -14.27 -6.22
N ARG A 48 -9.12 -13.42 -7.14
CA ARG A 48 -9.21 -13.76 -8.58
C ARG A 48 -7.84 -14.12 -9.17
N ARG A 49 -6.81 -13.33 -8.86
CA ARG A 49 -5.45 -13.59 -9.34
C ARG A 49 -4.88 -14.89 -8.81
N TYR A 50 -5.13 -15.23 -7.54
CA TYR A 50 -4.73 -16.52 -6.99
C TYR A 50 -5.34 -17.68 -7.77
N ASN A 51 -6.62 -17.61 -8.13
CA ASN A 51 -7.25 -18.63 -8.97
C ASN A 51 -6.59 -18.72 -10.36
N VAL A 52 -6.29 -17.59 -10.99
CA VAL A 52 -5.59 -17.55 -12.28
C VAL A 52 -4.20 -18.18 -12.19
N LEU A 53 -3.44 -17.90 -11.12
CA LEU A 53 -2.13 -18.53 -10.92
C LEU A 53 -2.24 -20.04 -10.70
N ALA A 54 -3.26 -20.49 -9.95
CA ALA A 54 -3.50 -21.90 -9.71
C ALA A 54 -3.87 -22.65 -11.01
N ASP A 55 -4.77 -22.09 -11.82
CA ASP A 55 -5.16 -22.64 -13.10
C ASP A 55 -3.98 -22.71 -14.09
N ALA A 56 -3.09 -21.72 -14.05
CA ALA A 56 -1.86 -21.71 -14.83
C ALA A 56 -0.74 -22.61 -14.27
N VAL A 57 -0.92 -23.19 -13.08
CA VAL A 57 0.07 -24.04 -12.37
C VAL A 57 1.38 -23.27 -12.15
N VAL A 58 1.29 -22.05 -11.63
CA VAL A 58 2.43 -21.20 -11.30
C VAL A 58 2.29 -20.63 -9.88
N ARG A 59 3.40 -20.18 -9.27
CA ARG A 59 3.43 -19.76 -7.87
C ARG A 59 3.27 -18.25 -7.66
N ASN A 60 3.58 -17.47 -8.67
CA ASN A 60 3.58 -16.01 -8.56
C ASN A 60 3.41 -15.33 -9.92
N ILE A 61 3.14 -14.04 -9.89
CA ILE A 61 2.92 -13.21 -11.09
C ILE A 61 4.13 -13.20 -12.04
N GLY A 62 5.35 -13.30 -11.53
CA GLY A 62 6.55 -13.34 -12.37
C GLY A 62 6.60 -14.60 -13.24
N GLU A 63 6.36 -15.78 -12.63
CA GLU A 63 6.26 -17.05 -13.36
C GLU A 63 5.09 -17.05 -14.33
N TYR A 64 3.95 -16.47 -13.93
CA TYR A 64 2.78 -16.31 -14.81
C TYR A 64 3.12 -15.48 -16.04
N ASN A 65 3.66 -14.29 -15.83
CA ASN A 65 3.98 -13.36 -16.92
C ASN A 65 5.02 -13.96 -17.88
N GLN A 66 6.05 -14.62 -17.37
CA GLN A 66 7.04 -15.31 -18.19
C GLN A 66 6.39 -16.39 -19.07
N LYS A 67 5.42 -17.15 -18.52
CA LYS A 67 4.67 -18.17 -19.27
C LYS A 67 3.80 -17.51 -20.35
N MET A 68 3.11 -16.42 -20.03
CA MET A 68 2.27 -15.69 -20.98
C MET A 68 3.10 -15.09 -22.12
N GLU A 69 4.23 -14.45 -21.83
CA GLU A 69 5.15 -13.92 -22.84
C GLU A 69 5.65 -15.00 -23.80
N THR A 70 5.99 -16.18 -23.27
CA THR A 70 6.43 -17.32 -24.11
C THR A 70 5.35 -17.78 -25.08
N ASN A 71 4.08 -17.66 -24.69
CA ASN A 71 2.92 -18.04 -25.52
C ASN A 71 2.39 -16.88 -26.39
N ASN A 72 2.95 -15.67 -26.30
CA ASN A 72 2.41 -14.44 -26.87
C ASN A 72 1.00 -14.09 -26.35
N ASP A 73 0.71 -14.46 -25.10
CA ASP A 73 -0.53 -14.14 -24.41
C ASP A 73 -0.38 -12.83 -23.57
N PRO A 74 -1.48 -12.15 -23.25
CA PRO A 74 -1.44 -10.95 -22.40
C PRO A 74 -0.89 -11.23 -21.00
N ILE A 75 0.04 -10.41 -20.54
CA ILE A 75 0.59 -10.46 -19.19
C ILE A 75 -0.38 -9.87 -18.17
N MET A 76 -0.25 -10.26 -16.92
CA MET A 76 -0.97 -9.68 -15.79
C MET A 76 -0.21 -8.44 -15.29
N PRO A 77 -0.82 -7.25 -15.27
CA PRO A 77 -0.17 -6.04 -14.78
C PRO A 77 0.00 -6.06 -13.27
N TYR A 78 1.08 -5.43 -12.78
CA TYR A 78 1.23 -5.12 -11.36
C TYR A 78 0.27 -4.00 -10.95
N ILE A 79 -0.23 -4.06 -9.72
CA ILE A 79 -1.05 -3.01 -9.11
C ILE A 79 -0.28 -2.42 -7.93
N VAL A 80 -0.21 -1.10 -7.84
CA VAL A 80 0.34 -0.39 -6.69
C VAL A 80 -0.77 0.46 -6.07
N LEU A 81 -1.14 0.14 -4.82
CA LEU A 81 -2.02 0.97 -4.02
C LEU A 81 -1.17 1.98 -3.25
N VAL A 82 -1.46 3.26 -3.44
CA VAL A 82 -0.82 4.35 -2.69
C VAL A 82 -1.85 5.02 -1.79
N VAL A 83 -1.56 5.06 -0.49
CA VAL A 83 -2.33 5.80 0.52
C VAL A 83 -1.42 6.90 1.07
N ASP A 84 -1.76 8.15 0.80
CA ASP A 84 -0.96 9.33 1.17
C ASP A 84 -1.12 9.72 2.64
N GLU A 85 -2.28 9.46 3.24
CA GLU A 85 -2.54 9.73 4.67
C GLU A 85 -3.44 8.65 5.28
N LEU A 86 -2.81 7.64 5.88
CA LEU A 86 -3.55 6.56 6.55
C LEU A 86 -4.37 7.04 7.74
N ALA A 87 -3.89 8.06 8.47
CA ALA A 87 -4.58 8.57 9.65
C ALA A 87 -6.01 9.03 9.34
N ASP A 88 -6.23 9.65 8.21
CA ASP A 88 -7.56 10.14 7.83
C ASP A 88 -8.55 8.99 7.61
N LEU A 89 -8.09 7.85 7.12
CA LEU A 89 -8.90 6.64 6.98
C LEU A 89 -9.13 5.94 8.33
N MET A 90 -8.07 5.79 9.13
CA MET A 90 -8.14 5.12 10.43
C MET A 90 -9.02 5.87 11.45
N MET A 91 -8.98 7.19 11.45
CA MET A 91 -9.79 8.01 12.36
C MET A 91 -11.29 7.91 12.09
N LEU A 92 -11.68 7.66 10.85
CA LEU A 92 -13.09 7.62 10.44
C LEU A 92 -13.64 6.19 10.42
N SER A 93 -12.85 5.18 10.07
CA SER A 93 -13.34 3.82 9.89
C SER A 93 -12.22 2.77 10.09
N ALA A 94 -11.54 2.78 11.22
CA ALA A 94 -10.41 1.89 11.50
C ALA A 94 -10.72 0.40 11.22
N LYS A 95 -11.88 -0.09 11.65
CA LYS A 95 -12.27 -1.50 11.48
C LYS A 95 -12.40 -1.94 10.01
N ASP A 96 -12.90 -1.03 9.16
CA ASP A 96 -13.12 -1.32 7.75
C ASP A 96 -11.88 -1.09 6.88
N VAL A 97 -10.84 -0.45 7.43
CA VAL A 97 -9.61 -0.10 6.73
C VAL A 97 -8.44 -1.00 7.14
N GLU A 98 -8.24 -1.20 8.44
CA GLU A 98 -7.08 -1.93 8.95
C GLU A 98 -7.03 -3.39 8.48
N ALA A 99 -8.15 -4.11 8.59
CA ALA A 99 -8.19 -5.53 8.25
C ALA A 99 -7.94 -5.80 6.76
N PRO A 100 -8.58 -5.10 5.80
CA PRO A 100 -8.26 -5.25 4.37
C PRO A 100 -6.80 -4.88 4.03
N ILE A 101 -6.26 -3.79 4.60
CA ILE A 101 -4.87 -3.40 4.39
C ILE A 101 -3.92 -4.50 4.89
N ALA A 102 -4.14 -5.02 6.10
CA ALA A 102 -3.32 -6.08 6.67
C ALA A 102 -3.39 -7.36 5.82
N ARG A 103 -4.58 -7.76 5.36
CA ARG A 103 -4.76 -8.94 4.50
C ARG A 103 -4.05 -8.78 3.17
N LEU A 104 -4.19 -7.63 2.51
CA LEU A 104 -3.49 -7.32 1.27
C LEU A 104 -1.96 -7.32 1.49
N ALA A 105 -1.46 -6.65 2.53
CA ALA A 105 -0.03 -6.62 2.82
C ALA A 105 0.55 -8.01 3.07
N GLN A 106 -0.20 -8.90 3.70
CA GLN A 106 0.21 -10.26 4.01
C GLN A 106 0.22 -11.18 2.78
N LEU A 107 -0.76 -11.07 1.90
CA LEU A 107 -1.04 -12.08 0.87
C LEU A 107 -0.82 -11.58 -0.57
N ALA A 108 -0.91 -10.29 -0.85
CA ALA A 108 -1.02 -9.80 -2.23
C ALA A 108 0.31 -9.77 -3.01
N ARG A 109 1.46 -9.94 -2.35
CA ARG A 109 2.78 -9.90 -2.99
C ARG A 109 2.91 -10.92 -4.13
N ALA A 110 2.49 -12.16 -3.92
CA ALA A 110 2.63 -13.21 -4.92
C ALA A 110 1.81 -12.93 -6.19
N VAL A 111 0.70 -12.22 -6.06
CA VAL A 111 -0.19 -11.86 -7.18
C VAL A 111 0.08 -10.46 -7.75
N GLY A 112 1.16 -9.81 -7.34
CA GLY A 112 1.63 -8.55 -7.91
C GLY A 112 0.82 -7.33 -7.49
N ILE A 113 0.24 -7.33 -6.28
CA ILE A 113 -0.39 -6.15 -5.69
C ILE A 113 0.52 -5.66 -4.55
N HIS A 114 0.96 -4.42 -4.64
CA HIS A 114 1.88 -3.78 -3.70
C HIS A 114 1.23 -2.57 -3.04
N LEU A 115 1.60 -2.30 -1.78
CA LEU A 115 1.05 -1.21 -1.00
C LEU A 115 2.16 -0.23 -0.61
N VAL A 116 1.89 1.05 -0.79
CA VAL A 116 2.69 2.17 -0.26
C VAL A 116 1.78 2.96 0.66
N ILE A 117 2.01 2.86 1.96
CA ILE A 117 1.16 3.48 2.97
C ILE A 117 1.96 4.57 3.67
N ALA A 118 1.45 5.79 3.63
CA ALA A 118 2.08 6.94 4.26
C ALA A 118 1.14 7.59 5.30
N THR A 119 1.72 8.28 6.26
CA THR A 119 1.01 9.12 7.21
C THR A 119 1.92 10.21 7.74
N GLN A 120 1.35 11.40 7.99
CA GLN A 120 1.99 12.50 8.69
C GLN A 120 1.73 12.45 10.21
N ARG A 121 0.96 11.44 10.69
CA ARG A 121 0.57 11.28 12.10
C ARG A 121 1.07 9.93 12.62
N PRO A 122 2.33 9.86 13.08
CA PRO A 122 2.93 8.61 13.55
C PRO A 122 2.48 8.25 14.98
N SER A 123 1.18 8.09 15.17
CA SER A 123 0.60 7.63 16.43
C SER A 123 0.37 6.12 16.44
N VAL A 124 0.29 5.54 17.63
CA VAL A 124 0.00 4.09 17.81
C VAL A 124 -1.40 3.69 17.33
N ASP A 125 -2.33 4.64 17.28
CA ASP A 125 -3.70 4.42 16.78
C ASP A 125 -3.74 4.36 15.24
N VAL A 126 -2.74 4.88 14.56
CA VAL A 126 -2.59 4.87 13.11
C VAL A 126 -1.62 3.78 12.66
N ILE A 127 -0.43 3.76 13.25
CA ILE A 127 0.59 2.74 13.00
C ILE A 127 0.46 1.67 14.08
N THR A 128 -0.61 0.90 13.97
CA THR A 128 -0.97 -0.14 14.93
C THR A 128 -0.01 -1.32 14.90
N GLY A 129 -0.08 -2.18 15.91
CA GLY A 129 0.67 -3.44 15.91
C GLY A 129 0.34 -4.33 14.71
N VAL A 130 -0.91 -4.33 14.25
CA VAL A 130 -1.36 -5.09 13.07
C VAL A 130 -0.71 -4.54 11.80
N ILE A 131 -0.71 -3.22 11.61
CA ILE A 131 -0.02 -2.56 10.48
C ILE A 131 1.48 -2.89 10.52
N LYS A 132 2.14 -2.69 11.65
CA LYS A 132 3.59 -2.95 11.79
C LYS A 132 3.98 -4.40 11.50
N ALA A 133 3.16 -5.35 11.93
CA ALA A 133 3.40 -6.77 11.70
C ALA A 133 3.38 -7.16 10.21
N ASN A 134 2.63 -6.42 9.39
CA ASN A 134 2.45 -6.71 7.96
C ASN A 134 3.26 -5.78 7.03
N PHE A 135 3.88 -4.73 7.59
CA PHE A 135 4.76 -3.81 6.86
C PHE A 135 6.17 -3.85 7.45
N PRO A 136 6.97 -4.85 7.09
CA PRO A 136 8.33 -5.01 7.62
C PRO A 136 9.31 -3.97 7.04
N SER A 137 9.09 -3.47 5.83
CA SER A 137 9.87 -2.37 5.26
C SER A 137 9.23 -1.04 5.63
N ARG A 138 9.96 -0.22 6.36
CA ARG A 138 9.45 1.05 6.89
C ARG A 138 10.46 2.17 6.72
N ILE A 139 9.95 3.36 6.41
CA ILE A 139 10.74 4.58 6.25
C ILE A 139 10.22 5.62 7.24
N ALA A 140 11.12 6.22 8.00
CA ALA A 140 10.84 7.38 8.82
C ALA A 140 11.64 8.57 8.30
N PHE A 141 10.95 9.61 7.89
CA PHE A 141 11.52 10.94 7.70
C PHE A 141 11.67 11.64 9.04
N GLN A 142 12.15 12.88 9.05
CA GLN A 142 12.28 13.66 10.27
C GLN A 142 10.94 13.73 11.03
N VAL A 143 10.98 13.41 12.32
CA VAL A 143 9.83 13.48 13.23
C VAL A 143 10.13 14.38 14.43
N ALA A 144 9.07 14.78 15.16
CA ALA A 144 9.20 15.72 16.27
C ALA A 144 9.82 15.09 17.55
N SER A 145 9.67 13.78 17.72
CA SER A 145 10.07 13.13 18.98
C SER A 145 10.67 11.73 18.78
N LYS A 146 11.41 11.27 19.81
CA LYS A 146 11.90 9.88 19.89
C LYS A 146 10.76 8.86 19.94
N ILE A 147 9.61 9.26 20.49
CA ILE A 147 8.43 8.39 20.55
C ILE A 147 7.90 8.13 19.15
N ASP A 148 7.79 9.17 18.35
CA ASP A 148 7.35 9.05 16.94
C ASP A 148 8.30 8.16 16.13
N SER A 149 9.62 8.33 16.32
CA SER A 149 10.62 7.47 15.70
C SER A 149 10.40 6.00 16.06
N ARG A 150 10.24 5.70 17.34
CA ARG A 150 9.97 4.32 17.79
C ARG A 150 8.63 3.77 17.28
N THR A 151 7.63 4.61 17.16
CA THR A 151 6.33 4.21 16.61
C THR A 151 6.48 3.73 15.17
N ILE A 152 7.31 4.39 14.36
CA ILE A 152 7.49 4.04 12.94
C ILE A 152 8.48 2.87 12.78
N ILE A 153 9.70 2.99 13.30
CA ILE A 153 10.82 2.09 12.98
C ILE A 153 11.35 1.30 14.19
N ASP A 154 10.61 1.27 15.30
CA ASP A 154 10.94 0.55 16.54
C ASP A 154 12.21 1.02 17.26
N GLN A 155 12.87 2.07 16.77
CA GLN A 155 14.11 2.63 17.34
C GLN A 155 14.10 4.16 17.29
N PRO A 156 14.89 4.84 18.15
CA PRO A 156 15.07 6.28 18.09
C PRO A 156 15.97 6.66 16.92
N GLY A 157 15.97 7.94 16.54
CA GLY A 157 16.92 8.50 15.57
C GLY A 157 16.28 9.37 14.51
N ALA A 158 15.01 9.12 14.13
CA ALA A 158 14.32 9.95 13.15
C ALA A 158 14.05 11.39 13.68
N ASP A 159 14.05 11.60 14.99
CA ASP A 159 14.00 12.92 15.62
C ASP A 159 15.28 13.76 15.41
N LYS A 160 16.37 13.14 14.96
CA LYS A 160 17.66 13.79 14.72
C LYS A 160 17.96 14.02 13.25
N LEU A 161 17.10 13.57 12.36
CA LEU A 161 17.25 13.78 10.92
C LEU A 161 17.19 15.27 10.59
N ILE A 162 17.88 15.66 9.52
CA ILE A 162 18.01 17.07 9.12
C ILE A 162 16.86 17.58 8.23
N GLY A 163 15.90 16.71 7.90
CA GLY A 163 14.78 17.04 7.02
C GLY A 163 15.16 16.98 5.54
N ARG A 164 14.31 17.55 4.68
CA ARG A 164 14.52 17.61 3.21
C ARG A 164 14.72 16.24 2.55
N GLY A 165 14.02 15.21 3.05
CA GLY A 165 14.10 13.86 2.50
C GLY A 165 15.16 12.97 3.17
N ASP A 166 15.90 13.48 4.15
CA ASP A 166 16.74 12.64 5.00
C ASP A 166 15.89 11.64 5.78
N MET A 167 16.26 10.36 5.79
CA MET A 167 15.39 9.28 6.26
C MET A 167 16.16 8.15 6.94
N LEU A 168 15.48 7.44 7.81
CA LEU A 168 15.88 6.12 8.29
C LEU A 168 15.02 5.05 7.60
N HIS A 169 15.65 4.00 7.12
CA HIS A 169 14.99 2.87 6.49
C HIS A 169 15.21 1.59 7.29
N LEU A 170 14.11 0.98 7.71
CA LEU A 170 14.10 -0.38 8.25
C LEU A 170 13.73 -1.34 7.10
N GLY A 171 14.73 -2.09 6.62
CA GLY A 171 14.55 -3.06 5.52
C GLY A 171 14.33 -4.48 6.02
N THR A 172 13.75 -5.33 5.17
CA THR A 172 13.68 -6.78 5.41
C THR A 172 15.09 -7.37 5.20
N GLY A 173 15.74 -7.80 6.27
CA GLY A 173 17.05 -8.47 6.21
C GLY A 173 18.26 -7.58 6.52
N SER A 174 18.10 -6.31 6.86
CA SER A 174 19.14 -5.53 7.50
C SER A 174 19.09 -5.74 9.01
N SER A 175 19.91 -6.65 9.48
CA SER A 175 20.30 -6.70 10.88
C SER A 175 21.63 -5.96 11.03
N ASP A 176 21.61 -4.63 10.94
CA ASP A 176 22.72 -3.76 11.40
C ASP A 176 22.18 -2.36 11.65
#